data_ef0945b3cd022cb0f3ca4ccc144a62c8
#
_entry.id   ef0945b3cd022cb0f3ca4ccc144a62c8
#
_cell.length_a   1.000
_cell.length_b   1.000
_cell.length_c   1.000
_cell.angle_alpha   90.00
_cell.angle_beta   90.00
_cell.angle_gamma   90.00
#
_symmetry.space_group_name_H-M   'P 1'
#
loop_
_entity.id
_entity.type
_entity.pdbx_description
1 polymer ?
#
loop_
_entity_poly.entity_id
_entity_poly.type
_entity_poly.pdbx_seq_one_letter_code
_entity_poly.pdbx_strand_id
1 'polypeptide(L)'
;IENKKDYFCSKYRKMANIVAIVGRPNVGKSTFFNRMIQKREAIVDSQSGVTRDRHYGKSDWNGKKFTLIDTGGYLKNSDDIFQKEIDKQVKLAIQESDSIIFMVDVEDGVTAMDQTISQLLRKAQKPILIAVNKTDNSKRLENSLEFYSMGFDSIFPISSINGSGSGELLDALVNTFNEESEDEINSIPRFSVVGRPN
;
A
#
# COMPACT_ATOMS: atom_id res chain seq x y z
N ILE A 1 -1.67 -3.17 35.55
CA ILE A 1 -1.55 -1.76 35.07
C ILE A 1 -1.25 -1.83 33.60
N GLU A 2 -2.30 -2.00 32.79
CA GLU A 2 -2.22 -1.99 31.32
C GLU A 2 -1.82 -0.59 30.83
N ASN A 3 -0.91 -0.58 29.91
CA ASN A 3 -0.18 0.60 29.46
C ASN A 3 -1.14 1.58 28.75
N LYS A 4 -1.52 2.67 29.41
CA LYS A 4 -2.38 3.74 28.85
C LYS A 4 -1.90 4.30 27.51
N LYS A 5 -0.62 4.12 27.15
CA LYS A 5 -0.06 4.54 25.86
C LYS A 5 -0.59 3.72 24.68
N ASP A 6 -0.81 2.41 24.86
CA ASP A 6 -1.28 1.54 23.78
C ASP A 6 -2.77 1.76 23.50
N TYR A 7 -3.53 2.11 24.52
CA TYR A 7 -4.97 2.42 24.39
C TYR A 7 -5.21 3.73 23.62
N PHE A 8 -4.36 4.74 23.84
CA PHE A 8 -4.45 6.02 23.13
C PHE A 8 -4.06 5.87 21.65
N CYS A 9 -3.02 5.10 21.35
CA CYS A 9 -2.56 4.86 19.98
C CYS A 9 -3.58 4.05 19.16
N SER A 10 -4.26 3.05 19.76
CA SER A 10 -5.25 2.21 19.07
C SER A 10 -6.54 2.97 18.74
N LYS A 11 -6.97 3.90 19.59
CA LYS A 11 -8.23 4.66 19.41
C LYS A 11 -8.12 5.74 18.33
N TYR A 12 -6.92 6.31 18.11
CA TYR A 12 -6.68 7.31 17.06
C TYR A 12 -6.28 6.70 15.71
N ARG A 13 -5.97 5.39 15.66
CA ARG A 13 -5.57 4.68 14.43
C ARG A 13 -6.75 4.39 13.48
N LYS A 14 -7.97 4.66 13.88
CA LYS A 14 -9.20 4.31 13.13
C LYS A 14 -9.61 5.31 12.04
N MET A 15 -8.81 6.32 11.74
CA MET A 15 -9.25 7.45 10.91
C MET A 15 -8.85 7.42 9.43
N ALA A 16 -8.18 6.41 8.95
CA ALA A 16 -7.93 6.30 7.50
C ALA A 16 -7.64 4.84 7.15
N ASN A 17 -8.34 4.29 6.17
CA ASN A 17 -7.94 3.04 5.55
C ASN A 17 -6.55 3.22 4.94
N ILE A 18 -5.54 2.63 5.54
CA ILE A 18 -4.14 2.74 5.11
C ILE A 18 -3.80 1.54 4.24
N VAL A 19 -3.35 1.80 3.03
CA VAL A 19 -3.00 0.79 2.03
C VAL A 19 -1.51 0.89 1.71
N ALA A 20 -0.75 -0.16 1.97
CA ALA A 20 0.66 -0.21 1.60
C ALA A 20 0.86 -0.90 0.25
N ILE A 21 1.69 -0.32 -0.61
CA ILE A 21 2.14 -0.93 -1.85
C ILE A 21 3.50 -1.58 -1.57
N VAL A 22 3.55 -2.91 -1.64
CA VAL A 22 4.72 -3.73 -1.34
C VAL A 22 5.14 -4.50 -2.60
N GLY A 23 6.41 -4.80 -2.74
CA GLY A 23 6.96 -5.59 -3.85
C GLY A 23 8.43 -5.28 -4.05
N ARG A 24 9.13 -6.14 -4.82
CA ARG A 24 10.53 -5.93 -5.16
C ARG A 24 10.75 -4.62 -5.93
N PRO A 25 11.98 -4.13 -6.06
CA PRO A 25 12.30 -2.97 -6.88
C PRO A 25 11.87 -3.14 -8.34
N ASN A 26 11.59 -2.03 -9.00
CA ASN A 26 11.31 -1.92 -10.43
C ASN A 26 10.01 -2.62 -10.91
N VAL A 27 9.18 -3.18 -10.03
CA VAL A 27 7.87 -3.74 -10.42
C VAL A 27 6.81 -2.67 -10.74
N GLY A 28 7.13 -1.38 -10.56
CA GLY A 28 6.24 -0.27 -10.91
C GLY A 28 5.43 0.32 -9.76
N LYS A 29 5.82 0.09 -8.49
CA LYS A 29 5.12 0.63 -7.30
C LYS A 29 4.93 2.14 -7.35
N SER A 30 5.99 2.89 -7.57
CA SER A 30 5.93 4.37 -7.63
C SER A 30 5.15 4.87 -8.84
N THR A 31 5.17 4.14 -9.96
CA THR A 31 4.34 4.45 -11.13
C THR A 31 2.86 4.32 -10.79
N PHE A 32 2.47 3.21 -10.14
CA PHE A 32 1.12 2.98 -9.68
C PHE A 32 0.69 4.01 -8.63
N PHE A 33 1.53 4.26 -7.62
CA PHE A 33 1.31 5.25 -6.59
C PHE A 33 1.05 6.64 -7.19
N ASN A 34 1.94 7.13 -8.05
CA ASN A 34 1.79 8.43 -8.70
C ASN A 34 0.51 8.51 -9.52
N ARG A 35 0.16 7.45 -10.24
CA ARG A 35 -1.09 7.39 -11.00
C ARG A 35 -2.33 7.51 -10.11
N MET A 36 -2.32 6.89 -8.94
CA MET A 36 -3.44 6.93 -8.01
C MET A 36 -3.62 8.32 -7.38
N ILE A 37 -2.51 9.02 -7.12
CA ILE A 37 -2.54 10.35 -6.51
C ILE A 37 -2.78 11.44 -7.55
N GLN A 38 -2.20 11.36 -8.75
CA GLN A 38 -2.35 12.37 -9.82
C GLN A 38 -3.77 12.51 -10.37
N LYS A 39 -4.64 11.53 -10.16
CA LYS A 39 -6.04 11.61 -10.62
C LYS A 39 -6.89 12.62 -9.87
N ARG A 40 -6.44 13.13 -8.71
CA ARG A 40 -7.09 14.21 -7.95
C ARG A 40 -6.05 15.02 -7.19
N GLU A 41 -6.28 16.33 -7.03
CA GLU A 41 -5.41 17.31 -6.39
C GLU A 41 -4.64 16.76 -5.20
N ALA A 42 -3.34 16.53 -5.42
CA ALA A 42 -2.45 16.00 -4.42
C ALA A 42 -2.29 17.01 -3.29
N ILE A 43 -2.96 16.78 -2.17
CA ILE A 43 -2.48 17.31 -0.91
C ILE A 43 -1.32 16.40 -0.50
N VAL A 44 -0.15 16.68 -1.04
CA VAL A 44 1.10 16.13 -0.52
C VAL A 44 1.35 16.83 0.80
N ASP A 45 0.83 16.26 1.88
CA ASP A 45 1.16 16.71 3.22
C ASP A 45 2.57 16.20 3.51
N SER A 46 3.57 17.04 3.22
CA SER A 46 4.93 16.88 3.70
C SER A 46 4.95 17.17 5.20
N GLN A 47 4.32 16.33 6.01
CA GLN A 47 4.51 16.39 7.45
C GLN A 47 5.95 15.98 7.76
N SER A 48 6.79 17.00 7.91
CA SER A 48 8.11 16.93 8.49
C SER A 48 8.02 16.34 9.90
N GLY A 49 8.42 15.08 10.05
CA GLY A 49 8.51 14.49 11.38
C GLY A 49 8.38 12.96 11.47
N VAL A 50 7.91 12.27 10.44
CA VAL A 50 7.83 10.80 10.45
C VAL A 50 8.69 10.26 9.31
N THR A 51 9.77 9.60 9.67
CA THR A 51 10.77 8.90 8.84
C THR A 51 10.87 9.37 7.38
N ARG A 52 12.00 9.95 7.02
CA ARG A 52 12.38 10.65 5.78
C ARG A 52 12.22 9.86 4.47
N ASP A 53 11.60 8.67 4.50
CA ASP A 53 11.85 7.59 3.54
C ASP A 53 10.59 6.98 2.90
N ARG A 54 9.38 7.55 3.13
CA ARG A 54 8.14 7.00 2.58
C ARG A 54 7.25 8.08 1.99
N HIS A 55 6.68 7.77 0.84
CA HIS A 55 5.70 8.63 0.20
C HIS A 55 4.30 8.23 0.65
N TYR A 56 3.60 9.18 1.27
CA TYR A 56 2.19 9.04 1.63
C TYR A 56 1.35 9.86 0.67
N GLY A 57 0.25 9.29 0.20
CA GLY A 57 -0.67 10.00 -0.66
C GLY A 57 -2.11 9.65 -0.35
N LYS A 58 -2.99 10.64 -0.38
CA LYS A 58 -4.43 10.43 -0.22
C LYS A 58 -5.06 10.12 -1.57
N SER A 59 -5.95 9.15 -1.60
CA SER A 59 -6.73 8.78 -2.76
C SER A 59 -8.16 8.46 -2.36
N ASP A 60 -9.06 8.35 -3.31
CA ASP A 60 -10.40 7.86 -3.10
C ASP A 60 -10.86 7.00 -4.28
N TRP A 61 -11.73 6.04 -4.01
CA TRP A 61 -12.36 5.20 -5.00
C TRP A 61 -13.78 4.84 -4.57
N ASN A 62 -14.75 5.01 -5.47
CA ASN A 62 -16.18 4.76 -5.18
C ASN A 62 -16.66 5.45 -3.88
N GLY A 63 -16.18 6.69 -3.62
CA GLY A 63 -16.54 7.46 -2.42
C GLY A 63 -15.80 7.07 -1.13
N LYS A 64 -15.04 5.98 -1.13
CA LYS A 64 -14.23 5.56 0.03
C LYS A 64 -12.82 6.17 -0.05
N LYS A 65 -12.44 6.94 0.98
CA LYS A 65 -11.13 7.59 1.09
C LYS A 65 -10.12 6.66 1.74
N PHE A 66 -8.87 6.70 1.28
CA PHE A 66 -7.77 5.92 1.84
C PHE A 66 -6.43 6.62 1.65
N THR A 67 -5.44 6.20 2.43
CA THR A 67 -4.06 6.66 2.32
C THR A 67 -3.20 5.57 1.72
N LEU A 68 -2.49 5.87 0.64
CA LEU A 68 -1.49 4.98 0.04
C LEU A 68 -0.12 5.25 0.64
N ILE A 69 0.65 4.18 0.86
CA ILE A 69 2.06 4.23 1.24
C ILE A 69 2.88 3.54 0.15
N ASP A 70 3.79 4.27 -0.50
CA ASP A 70 4.80 3.67 -1.38
C ASP A 70 6.02 3.25 -0.56
N THR A 71 6.31 1.96 -0.53
CA THR A 71 7.49 1.41 0.16
C THR A 71 8.73 1.35 -0.72
N GLY A 72 8.66 1.83 -1.97
CA GLY A 72 9.68 1.66 -3.02
C GLY A 72 10.82 2.67 -3.02
N GLY A 73 10.81 3.71 -2.19
CA GLY A 73 11.68 4.88 -2.32
C GLY A 73 13.16 4.71 -1.97
N TYR A 74 13.62 3.59 -1.39
CA TYR A 74 14.91 3.54 -0.68
C TYR A 74 15.84 2.36 -0.92
N LEU A 75 15.85 1.78 -2.08
CA LEU A 75 16.88 0.77 -2.37
C LEU A 75 18.03 1.40 -3.18
N LYS A 76 18.91 2.09 -2.50
CA LYS A 76 20.21 2.47 -3.03
C LYS A 76 21.31 1.63 -2.34
N ASN A 77 21.97 0.76 -3.12
CA ASN A 77 23.28 0.14 -2.94
C ASN A 77 23.44 -1.07 -1.99
N SER A 78 23.96 -2.13 -2.59
CA SER A 78 24.63 -3.36 -2.10
C SER A 78 23.74 -4.59 -1.81
N ASP A 79 24.09 -5.71 -2.45
CA ASP A 79 23.24 -6.91 -2.56
C ASP A 79 22.93 -7.63 -1.22
N ASP A 80 23.83 -7.68 -0.27
CA ASP A 80 23.62 -8.36 1.03
C ASP A 80 22.82 -7.53 2.06
N ILE A 81 22.90 -6.20 1.96
CA ILE A 81 22.12 -5.27 2.80
C ILE A 81 20.68 -5.18 2.28
N PHE A 82 20.50 -5.47 1.00
CA PHE A 82 19.26 -5.32 0.25
C PHE A 82 18.13 -6.21 0.74
N GLN A 83 18.37 -7.51 0.99
CA GLN A 83 17.35 -8.45 1.44
C GLN A 83 16.83 -8.08 2.84
N LYS A 84 17.73 -7.73 3.76
CA LYS A 84 17.36 -7.32 5.13
C LYS A 84 16.53 -6.03 5.14
N GLU A 85 16.86 -5.09 4.24
CA GLU A 85 16.12 -3.83 4.14
C GLU A 85 14.72 -4.06 3.55
N ILE A 86 14.58 -4.93 2.53
CA ILE A 86 13.26 -5.32 2.00
C ILE A 86 12.42 -5.96 3.10
N ASP A 87 12.95 -6.92 3.83
CA ASP A 87 12.24 -7.60 4.92
C ASP A 87 11.76 -6.60 5.97
N LYS A 88 12.60 -5.62 6.32
CA LYS A 88 12.24 -4.55 7.24
C LYS A 88 11.12 -3.67 6.69
N GLN A 89 11.21 -3.26 5.43
CA GLN A 89 10.17 -2.43 4.78
C GLN A 89 8.85 -3.16 4.68
N VAL A 90 8.87 -4.45 4.31
CA VAL A 90 7.67 -5.30 4.26
C VAL A 90 7.03 -5.42 5.65
N LYS A 91 7.83 -5.72 6.70
CA LYS A 91 7.33 -5.82 8.08
C LYS A 91 6.71 -4.53 8.58
N LEU A 92 7.34 -3.39 8.29
CA LEU A 92 6.82 -2.07 8.65
C LEU A 92 5.52 -1.76 7.87
N ALA A 93 5.46 -2.08 6.57
CA ALA A 93 4.26 -1.93 5.77
C ALA A 93 3.10 -2.77 6.34
N ILE A 94 3.38 -4.02 6.74
CA ILE A 94 2.40 -4.88 7.41
C ILE A 94 1.90 -4.26 8.72
N GLN A 95 2.77 -3.64 9.51
CA GLN A 95 2.38 -3.03 10.79
C GLN A 95 1.50 -1.80 10.62
N GLU A 96 1.80 -0.97 9.63
CA GLU A 96 1.18 0.35 9.47
C GLU A 96 -0.09 0.35 8.61
N SER A 97 -0.27 -0.63 7.73
CA SER A 97 -1.42 -0.67 6.81
C SER A 97 -2.58 -1.51 7.32
N ASP A 98 -3.77 -1.24 6.81
CA ASP A 98 -4.98 -2.03 7.02
C ASP A 98 -5.16 -3.07 5.90
N SER A 99 -4.74 -2.74 4.68
CA SER A 99 -4.73 -3.61 3.50
C SER A 99 -3.41 -3.46 2.73
N ILE A 100 -3.03 -4.47 1.97
CA ILE A 100 -1.76 -4.50 1.25
C ILE A 100 -2.00 -4.81 -0.23
N ILE A 101 -1.42 -3.98 -1.11
CA ILE A 101 -1.26 -4.30 -2.53
C ILE A 101 0.14 -4.87 -2.71
N PHE A 102 0.23 -6.17 -3.00
CA PHE A 102 1.49 -6.81 -3.34
C PHE A 102 1.69 -6.75 -4.84
N MET A 103 2.62 -5.90 -5.27
CA MET A 103 2.89 -5.67 -6.68
C MET A 103 4.04 -6.55 -7.17
N VAL A 104 3.80 -7.25 -8.28
CA VAL A 104 4.74 -8.14 -8.98
C VAL A 104 4.80 -7.78 -10.46
N ASP A 105 5.78 -8.32 -11.18
CA ASP A 105 6.05 -8.00 -12.58
C ASP A 105 5.86 -9.23 -13.46
N VAL A 106 4.94 -9.15 -14.43
CA VAL A 106 4.64 -10.27 -15.33
C VAL A 106 5.79 -10.60 -16.29
N GLU A 107 6.67 -9.63 -16.58
CA GLU A 107 7.80 -9.85 -17.51
C GLU A 107 8.88 -10.73 -16.91
N ASP A 108 9.12 -10.60 -15.61
CA ASP A 108 10.14 -11.39 -14.90
C ASP A 108 9.57 -12.70 -14.33
N GLY A 109 8.23 -12.86 -14.33
CA GLY A 109 7.56 -13.97 -13.68
C GLY A 109 7.75 -14.01 -12.16
N VAL A 110 7.48 -15.16 -11.54
CA VAL A 110 7.62 -15.33 -10.08
C VAL A 110 9.10 -15.52 -9.72
N THR A 111 9.67 -14.52 -9.07
CA THR A 111 11.07 -14.56 -8.62
C THR A 111 11.23 -15.10 -7.19
N ALA A 112 12.44 -15.51 -6.80
CA ALA A 112 12.75 -15.94 -5.43
C ALA A 112 12.45 -14.84 -4.40
N MET A 113 12.63 -13.57 -4.78
CA MET A 113 12.32 -12.42 -3.92
C MET A 113 10.80 -12.27 -3.73
N ASP A 114 10.00 -12.43 -4.79
CA ASP A 114 8.54 -12.43 -4.69
C ASP A 114 8.04 -13.55 -3.78
N GLN A 115 8.64 -14.74 -3.86
CA GLN A 115 8.35 -15.86 -2.96
C GLN A 115 8.67 -15.53 -1.50
N THR A 116 9.81 -14.89 -1.23
CA THR A 116 10.19 -14.47 0.14
C THR A 116 9.21 -13.45 0.69
N ILE A 117 8.86 -12.43 -0.09
CA ILE A 117 7.87 -11.42 0.30
C ILE A 117 6.50 -12.09 0.53
N SER A 118 6.07 -12.99 -0.35
CA SER A 118 4.80 -13.69 -0.21
C SER A 118 4.71 -14.50 1.09
N GLN A 119 5.80 -15.14 1.52
CA GLN A 119 5.87 -15.86 2.78
C GLN A 119 5.70 -14.95 4.01
N LEU A 120 6.25 -13.73 3.95
CA LEU A 120 6.07 -12.73 5.01
C LEU A 120 4.63 -12.21 5.03
N LEU A 121 4.07 -11.91 3.85
CA LEU A 121 2.71 -11.39 3.72
C LEU A 121 1.65 -12.40 4.16
N ARG A 122 1.79 -13.67 3.81
CA ARG A 122 0.84 -14.73 4.24
C ARG A 122 0.75 -14.91 5.76
N LYS A 123 1.78 -14.50 6.51
CA LYS A 123 1.75 -14.48 7.97
C LYS A 123 1.00 -13.27 8.54
N ALA A 124 0.77 -12.25 7.72
CA ALA A 124 0.01 -11.08 8.11
C ALA A 124 -1.48 -11.40 8.02
N GLN A 125 -2.21 -11.23 9.12
CA GLN A 125 -3.67 -11.39 9.15
C GLN A 125 -4.37 -10.14 8.59
N LYS A 126 -4.08 -9.80 7.32
CA LYS A 126 -4.59 -8.61 6.65
C LYS A 126 -5.00 -8.95 5.23
N PRO A 127 -5.97 -8.21 4.64
CA PRO A 127 -6.29 -8.35 3.23
C PRO A 127 -5.08 -8.05 2.35
N ILE A 128 -4.77 -8.96 1.43
CA ILE A 128 -3.67 -8.84 0.48
C ILE A 128 -4.23 -9.04 -0.92
N LEU A 129 -3.99 -8.07 -1.80
CA LEU A 129 -4.35 -8.14 -3.21
C LEU A 129 -3.08 -8.15 -4.05
N ILE A 130 -2.93 -9.13 -4.94
CA ILE A 130 -1.78 -9.18 -5.84
C ILE A 130 -2.07 -8.37 -7.10
N ALA A 131 -1.25 -7.36 -7.35
CA ALA A 131 -1.26 -6.58 -8.58
C ALA A 131 -0.13 -7.08 -9.50
N VAL A 132 -0.47 -7.85 -10.53
CA VAL A 132 0.47 -8.32 -11.56
C VAL A 132 0.60 -7.21 -12.58
N ASN A 133 1.67 -6.42 -12.45
CA ASN A 133 1.90 -5.24 -13.26
C ASN A 133 2.56 -5.56 -14.61
N LYS A 134 2.51 -4.58 -15.52
CA LYS A 134 2.98 -4.62 -16.89
C LYS A 134 2.17 -5.57 -17.79
N THR A 135 0.94 -5.88 -17.38
CA THR A 135 0.03 -6.72 -18.16
C THR A 135 -0.72 -5.85 -19.17
N ASP A 136 -0.07 -5.55 -20.28
CA ASP A 136 -0.57 -4.63 -21.32
C ASP A 136 -0.97 -5.32 -22.63
N ASN A 137 -0.86 -6.64 -22.73
CA ASN A 137 -1.26 -7.45 -23.88
C ASN A 137 -1.76 -8.83 -23.47
N SER A 138 -2.43 -9.52 -24.41
CA SER A 138 -3.06 -10.83 -24.16
C SER A 138 -2.08 -11.91 -23.67
N LYS A 139 -0.86 -11.95 -24.24
CA LYS A 139 0.16 -12.93 -23.85
C LYS A 139 0.60 -12.74 -22.40
N ARG A 140 0.78 -11.48 -21.98
CA ARG A 140 1.12 -11.15 -20.58
C ARG A 140 -0.03 -11.42 -19.63
N LEU A 141 -1.27 -11.30 -20.10
CA LEU A 141 -2.44 -11.68 -19.33
C LEU A 141 -2.44 -13.18 -19.02
N GLU A 142 -2.14 -14.02 -20.01
CA GLU A 142 -1.99 -15.48 -19.78
C GLU A 142 -0.86 -15.79 -18.80
N ASN A 143 0.30 -15.14 -18.93
CA ASN A 143 1.43 -15.31 -18.02
C ASN A 143 1.11 -14.90 -16.58
N SER A 144 0.17 -13.98 -16.37
CA SER A 144 -0.22 -13.56 -15.02
C SER A 144 -0.79 -14.71 -14.16
N LEU A 145 -1.27 -15.76 -14.78
CA LEU A 145 -1.84 -16.94 -14.09
C LEU A 145 -0.81 -17.70 -13.24
N GLU A 146 0.49 -17.62 -13.58
CA GLU A 146 1.53 -18.30 -12.79
C GLU A 146 1.61 -17.78 -11.36
N PHE A 147 1.18 -16.53 -11.10
CA PHE A 147 1.24 -15.91 -9.79
C PHE A 147 0.24 -16.50 -8.77
N TYR A 148 -0.73 -17.31 -9.22
CA TYR A 148 -1.55 -18.15 -8.32
C TYR A 148 -0.70 -19.14 -7.52
N SER A 149 0.47 -19.55 -8.05
CA SER A 149 1.42 -20.42 -7.35
C SER A 149 1.94 -19.84 -6.04
N MET A 150 1.83 -18.52 -5.82
CA MET A 150 2.21 -17.88 -4.58
C MET A 150 1.20 -18.04 -3.44
N GLY A 151 0.04 -18.67 -3.70
CA GLY A 151 -0.95 -19.06 -2.69
C GLY A 151 -1.82 -17.90 -2.20
N PHE A 152 -2.22 -17.01 -3.11
CA PHE A 152 -3.20 -15.95 -2.88
C PHE A 152 -4.38 -16.10 -3.84
N ASP A 153 -5.58 -15.81 -3.35
CA ASP A 153 -6.82 -15.98 -4.13
C ASP A 153 -7.15 -14.77 -5.02
N SER A 154 -6.64 -13.58 -4.67
CA SER A 154 -6.98 -12.31 -5.33
C SER A 154 -5.81 -11.79 -6.16
N ILE A 155 -5.85 -12.07 -7.48
CA ILE A 155 -4.84 -11.64 -8.46
C ILE A 155 -5.46 -10.70 -9.48
N PHE A 156 -4.85 -9.54 -9.68
CA PHE A 156 -5.32 -8.51 -10.58
C PHE A 156 -4.22 -8.17 -11.60
N PRO A 157 -4.39 -8.59 -12.87
CA PRO A 157 -3.53 -8.13 -13.95
C PRO A 157 -3.76 -6.65 -14.22
N ILE A 158 -2.71 -5.85 -14.10
CA ILE A 158 -2.79 -4.40 -14.27
C ILE A 158 -1.68 -3.86 -15.18
N SER A 159 -1.87 -2.65 -15.66
CA SER A 159 -0.80 -1.84 -16.24
C SER A 159 -0.75 -0.48 -15.55
N SER A 160 0.26 -0.26 -14.72
CA SER A 160 0.45 1.02 -14.03
C SER A 160 0.68 2.19 -14.99
N ILE A 161 1.19 1.93 -16.19
CA ILE A 161 1.46 2.96 -17.21
C ILE A 161 0.17 3.45 -17.85
N ASN A 162 -0.70 2.58 -18.32
CA ASN A 162 -1.92 2.95 -19.03
C ASN A 162 -3.19 2.92 -18.15
N GLY A 163 -3.14 2.24 -17.00
CA GLY A 163 -4.23 2.13 -16.02
C GLY A 163 -5.20 0.97 -16.26
N SER A 164 -4.94 0.12 -17.28
CA SER A 164 -5.74 -1.07 -17.50
C SER A 164 -5.76 -1.97 -16.26
N GLY A 165 -6.91 -2.58 -15.94
CA GLY A 165 -7.10 -3.48 -14.80
C GLY A 165 -7.08 -2.81 -13.41
N SER A 166 -6.69 -1.52 -13.33
CA SER A 166 -6.61 -0.82 -12.03
C SER A 166 -7.98 -0.62 -11.38
N GLY A 167 -9.06 -0.55 -12.15
CA GLY A 167 -10.41 -0.40 -11.63
C GLY A 167 -10.84 -1.62 -10.82
N GLU A 168 -10.67 -2.82 -11.36
CA GLU A 168 -11.01 -4.07 -10.69
C GLU A 168 -10.21 -4.27 -9.38
N LEU A 169 -8.91 -3.94 -9.42
CA LEU A 169 -8.06 -3.96 -8.23
C LEU A 169 -8.59 -3.00 -7.16
N LEU A 170 -8.98 -1.78 -7.55
CA LEU A 170 -9.46 -0.76 -6.61
C LEU A 170 -10.85 -1.09 -6.08
N ASP A 171 -11.74 -1.67 -6.89
CA ASP A 171 -13.05 -2.17 -6.44
C ASP A 171 -12.87 -3.26 -5.37
N ALA A 172 -11.98 -4.22 -5.62
CA ALA A 172 -11.65 -5.26 -4.64
C ALA A 172 -11.01 -4.66 -3.37
N LEU A 173 -10.13 -3.66 -3.53
CA LEU A 173 -9.46 -2.99 -2.42
C LEU A 173 -10.46 -2.31 -1.48
N VAL A 174 -11.36 -1.48 -2.01
CA VAL A 174 -12.32 -0.74 -1.18
C VAL A 174 -13.35 -1.64 -0.50
N ASN A 175 -13.55 -2.85 -1.02
CA ASN A 175 -14.37 -3.87 -0.36
C ASN A 175 -13.68 -4.50 0.87
N THR A 176 -12.35 -4.35 1.01
CA THR A 176 -11.64 -4.78 2.23
C THR A 176 -11.72 -3.77 3.37
N PHE A 177 -12.20 -2.56 3.10
CA PHE A 177 -12.26 -1.51 4.10
C PHE A 177 -13.42 -1.75 5.06
N ASN A 178 -13.17 -1.55 6.34
CA ASN A 178 -14.25 -1.54 7.32
C ASN A 178 -15.17 -0.35 7.05
N GLU A 179 -16.47 -0.56 7.15
CA GLU A 179 -17.46 0.53 7.09
C GLU A 179 -17.25 1.43 8.31
N GLU A 180 -16.70 2.63 8.07
CA GLU A 180 -16.69 3.66 9.10
C GLU A 180 -18.10 4.24 9.20
N SER A 181 -18.71 4.19 10.36
CA SER A 181 -19.93 4.96 10.61
C SER A 181 -19.57 6.45 10.56
N GLU A 182 -20.21 7.22 9.67
CA GLU A 182 -20.03 8.68 9.56
C GLU A 182 -20.21 9.41 10.90
N ASP A 183 -20.92 8.81 11.83
CA ASP A 183 -21.18 9.36 13.17
C ASP A 183 -19.93 9.42 14.07
N GLU A 184 -18.94 8.55 13.89
CA GLU A 184 -17.70 8.59 14.67
C GLU A 184 -16.77 9.75 14.25
N ILE A 185 -16.80 10.17 12.99
CA ILE A 185 -15.95 11.25 12.47
C ILE A 185 -16.41 12.62 13.01
N ASN A 186 -17.70 12.79 13.23
CA ASN A 186 -18.28 14.05 13.73
C ASN A 186 -18.15 14.24 15.24
N SER A 187 -17.82 13.20 16.00
CA SER A 187 -17.69 13.24 17.46
C SER A 187 -16.33 13.70 17.97
N ILE A 188 -15.33 13.89 17.09
CA ILE A 188 -13.98 14.26 17.50
C ILE A 188 -13.91 15.80 17.65
N PRO A 189 -13.57 16.33 18.84
CA PRO A 189 -13.38 17.75 19.02
C PRO A 189 -12.20 18.26 18.18
N ARG A 190 -12.45 19.31 17.40
CA ARG A 190 -11.42 19.95 16.58
C ARG A 190 -10.85 21.14 17.32
N PHE A 191 -9.52 21.16 17.51
CA PHE A 191 -8.81 22.26 18.16
C PHE A 191 -7.89 22.93 17.14
N SER A 192 -7.86 24.27 17.13
CA SER A 192 -6.82 25.03 16.43
C SER A 192 -5.98 25.79 17.44
N VAL A 193 -4.67 25.75 17.28
CA VAL A 193 -3.72 26.53 18.08
C VAL A 193 -3.27 27.71 17.22
N VAL A 194 -3.53 28.93 17.69
CA VAL A 194 -3.18 30.17 17.00
C VAL A 194 -2.18 30.94 17.85
N GLY A 195 -1.09 31.40 17.25
CA GLY A 195 -0.06 32.18 17.93
C GLY A 195 0.78 33.01 16.97
N ARG A 196 1.53 33.96 17.50
CA ARG A 196 2.53 34.71 16.71
C ARG A 196 3.71 33.79 16.43
N PRO A 197 4.25 33.76 15.19
CA PRO A 197 5.53 33.12 14.93
C PRO A 197 6.64 33.86 15.72
N ASN A 198 7.59 33.09 16.26
CA ASN A 198 8.79 33.62 16.92
C ASN A 198 9.74 34.20 15.89
#